data_59c390c112aa963b982bccc3f1ba58b6
#
_entry.id   59c390c112aa963b982bccc3f1ba58b6
#
_cell.length_a   1.000
_cell.length_b   1.000
_cell.length_c   1.000
_cell.angle_alpha   90.00
_cell.angle_beta   90.00
_cell.angle_gamma   90.00
#
_symmetry.space_group_name_H-M   'P 1'
#
loop_
_entity.id
_entity.type
_entity.pdbx_description
1 polymer ?
#
loop_
_entity_poly.entity_id
_entity_poly.type
_entity_poly.pdbx_seq_one_letter_code
_entity_poly.pdbx_strand_id
1 'polypeptide(L)'
;RDAKLMRVFVIAGEASGDKLGAALMAGLSGLTDVTFDGVGGPLMAEQGFVSRFPMDELSVMGLAEILPKYRALKARVYQMAQAVLDSKPDVLITIDSPDFCLRVAKLVKAGSDIRCVHYVAPTVWAWRPKRAAKMARHIDQVLALFPFEPPLMQAAGMRCDFVGHPVVTDPIACPVETAAWDGDGPLVMLLPGSR
;
A
#
# COMPACT_ATOMS: atom_id res chain seq x y z
N ARG A 1 -27.36 -3.38 17.75
CA ARG A 1 -26.15 -2.52 17.89
C ARG A 1 -25.97 -1.86 16.53
N ASP A 2 -26.22 -0.55 16.47
CA ASP A 2 -25.94 0.22 15.26
C ASP A 2 -24.46 0.10 14.98
N ALA A 3 -24.09 -0.66 13.93
CA ALA A 3 -22.70 -0.78 13.53
C ALA A 3 -22.25 0.61 13.07
N LYS A 4 -21.30 1.19 13.78
CA LYS A 4 -20.75 2.50 13.41
C LYS A 4 -20.07 2.35 12.06
N LEU A 5 -20.51 3.13 11.07
CA LEU A 5 -19.89 3.21 9.76
C LEU A 5 -18.39 3.54 9.90
N MET A 6 -17.51 2.64 9.46
CA MET A 6 -16.07 2.83 9.49
C MET A 6 -15.62 3.67 8.29
N ARG A 7 -14.87 4.72 8.53
CA ARG A 7 -14.30 5.57 7.49
C ARG A 7 -12.81 5.29 7.33
N VAL A 8 -12.42 4.81 6.16
CA VAL A 8 -11.05 4.42 5.86
C VAL A 8 -10.48 5.32 4.77
N PHE A 9 -9.35 5.95 5.02
CA PHE A 9 -8.62 6.66 4.00
C PHE A 9 -7.48 5.77 3.49
N VAL A 10 -7.48 5.45 2.18
CA VAL A 10 -6.50 4.52 1.57
C VAL A 10 -5.62 5.26 0.59
N ILE A 11 -4.31 5.00 0.63
CA ILE A 11 -3.37 5.53 -0.35
C ILE A 11 -2.54 4.37 -0.92
N ALA A 12 -2.76 4.08 -2.20
CA ALA A 12 -1.95 3.19 -3.02
C ALA A 12 -1.26 4.01 -4.12
N GLY A 13 0.04 3.87 -4.27
CA GLY A 13 0.82 4.68 -5.22
C GLY A 13 1.36 3.91 -6.43
N GLU A 14 1.12 2.61 -6.51
CA GLU A 14 1.64 1.72 -7.56
C GLU A 14 0.66 0.57 -7.84
N ALA A 15 0.80 -0.08 -8.99
CA ALA A 15 -0.07 -1.18 -9.41
C ALA A 15 -0.10 -2.35 -8.40
N SER A 16 1.04 -2.65 -7.75
CA SER A 16 1.10 -3.63 -6.66
C SER A 16 0.25 -3.22 -5.46
N GLY A 17 0.31 -1.93 -5.09
CA GLY A 17 -0.48 -1.36 -4.02
C GLY A 17 -1.98 -1.32 -4.35
N ASP A 18 -2.34 -1.08 -5.62
CA ASP A 18 -3.72 -1.10 -6.09
C ASP A 18 -4.35 -2.49 -5.94
N LYS A 19 -3.63 -3.55 -6.35
CA LYS A 19 -4.06 -4.95 -6.14
C LYS A 19 -4.29 -5.26 -4.66
N LEU A 20 -3.36 -4.86 -3.78
CA LEU A 20 -3.49 -5.03 -2.34
C LEU A 20 -4.65 -4.23 -1.76
N GLY A 21 -4.84 -2.99 -2.24
CA GLY A 21 -5.91 -2.10 -1.85
C GLY A 21 -7.28 -2.65 -2.21
N ALA A 22 -7.45 -3.17 -3.41
CA ALA A 22 -8.69 -3.79 -3.86
C ALA A 22 -9.06 -5.00 -2.99
N ALA A 23 -8.10 -5.89 -2.71
CA ALA A 23 -8.32 -7.04 -1.84
C ALA A 23 -8.67 -6.63 -0.40
N LEU A 24 -7.99 -5.61 0.14
CA LEU A 24 -8.28 -5.04 1.46
C LEU A 24 -9.71 -4.47 1.52
N MET A 25 -10.12 -3.71 0.50
CA MET A 25 -11.45 -3.12 0.41
C MET A 25 -12.54 -4.19 0.37
N ALA A 26 -12.38 -5.21 -0.48
CA ALA A 26 -13.30 -6.33 -0.57
C ALA A 26 -13.43 -7.06 0.79
N GLY A 27 -12.30 -7.32 1.45
CA GLY A 27 -12.28 -7.96 2.76
C GLY A 27 -12.98 -7.14 3.85
N LEU A 28 -12.70 -5.84 3.94
CA LEU A 28 -13.32 -4.96 4.93
C LEU A 28 -14.83 -4.79 4.69
N SER A 29 -15.24 -4.64 3.43
CA SER A 29 -16.67 -4.54 3.06
C SER A 29 -17.47 -5.79 3.40
N GLY A 30 -16.81 -6.96 3.39
CA GLY A 30 -17.42 -8.21 3.83
C GLY A 30 -17.55 -8.36 5.36
N LEU A 31 -16.86 -7.54 6.13
CA LEU A 31 -16.80 -7.65 7.60
C LEU A 31 -17.61 -6.57 8.33
N THR A 32 -17.75 -5.39 7.74
CA THR A 32 -18.42 -4.24 8.39
C THR A 32 -18.86 -3.22 7.36
N ASP A 33 -19.79 -2.34 7.77
CA ASP A 33 -20.15 -1.16 6.99
C ASP A 33 -18.94 -0.21 6.96
N VAL A 34 -18.40 0.03 5.76
CA VAL A 34 -17.19 0.82 5.56
C VAL A 34 -17.33 1.74 4.36
N THR A 35 -16.73 2.92 4.47
CA THR A 35 -16.54 3.84 3.34
C THR A 35 -15.06 4.10 3.13
N PHE A 36 -14.69 4.26 1.87
CA PHE A 36 -13.31 4.48 1.45
C PHE A 36 -13.17 5.83 0.76
N ASP A 37 -12.07 6.50 1.02
CA ASP A 37 -11.63 7.73 0.37
C ASP A 37 -10.11 7.66 0.15
N GLY A 38 -9.55 8.42 -0.77
CA GLY A 38 -8.10 8.47 -0.97
C GLY A 38 -7.62 8.36 -2.41
N VAL A 39 -6.54 7.59 -2.62
CA VAL A 39 -5.90 7.40 -3.93
C VAL A 39 -5.68 5.92 -4.20
N GLY A 40 -6.09 5.47 -5.37
CA GLY A 40 -5.93 4.09 -5.83
C GLY A 40 -6.05 4.00 -7.35
N GLY A 41 -5.88 2.80 -7.86
CA GLY A 41 -5.89 2.50 -9.28
C GLY A 41 -7.16 1.80 -9.76
N PRO A 42 -7.10 1.19 -10.95
CA PRO A 42 -8.26 0.57 -11.60
C PRO A 42 -8.85 -0.60 -10.82
N LEU A 43 -8.03 -1.42 -10.15
CA LEU A 43 -8.55 -2.57 -9.39
C LEU A 43 -9.33 -2.12 -8.14
N MET A 44 -8.90 -1.05 -7.47
CA MET A 44 -9.68 -0.44 -6.40
C MET A 44 -10.97 0.20 -6.95
N ALA A 45 -10.92 0.78 -8.16
CA ALA A 45 -12.11 1.34 -8.81
C ALA A 45 -13.16 0.26 -9.11
N GLU A 46 -12.78 -0.96 -9.45
CA GLU A 46 -13.68 -2.11 -9.61
C GLU A 46 -14.43 -2.45 -8.31
N GLN A 47 -13.86 -2.08 -7.14
CA GLN A 47 -14.52 -2.20 -5.84
C GLN A 47 -15.39 -0.97 -5.48
N GLY A 48 -15.68 -0.08 -6.44
CA GLY A 48 -16.46 1.14 -6.22
C GLY A 48 -15.68 2.32 -5.67
N PHE A 49 -14.34 2.27 -5.67
CA PHE A 49 -13.50 3.35 -5.19
C PHE A 49 -13.39 4.49 -6.21
N VAL A 50 -13.47 5.71 -5.73
CA VAL A 50 -13.24 6.91 -6.56
C VAL A 50 -11.95 7.58 -6.11
N SER A 51 -10.91 7.46 -6.92
CA SER A 51 -9.61 8.06 -6.61
C SER A 51 -9.66 9.58 -6.72
N ARG A 52 -9.06 10.29 -5.76
CA ARG A 52 -9.00 11.76 -5.72
C ARG A 52 -8.18 12.37 -6.86
N PHE A 53 -7.24 11.61 -7.38
CA PHE A 53 -6.45 11.93 -8.58
C PHE A 53 -5.84 10.64 -9.16
N PRO A 54 -5.32 10.66 -10.40
CA PRO A 54 -4.71 9.49 -11.00
C PRO A 54 -3.52 8.96 -10.18
N MET A 55 -3.55 7.68 -9.83
CA MET A 55 -2.49 7.01 -9.05
C MET A 55 -1.10 7.14 -9.69
N ASP A 56 -1.04 7.19 -11.02
CA ASP A 56 0.22 7.30 -11.78
C ASP A 56 1.02 8.55 -11.46
N GLU A 57 0.38 9.60 -10.91
CA GLU A 57 1.08 10.79 -10.46
C GLU A 57 2.01 10.52 -9.26
N LEU A 58 1.80 9.41 -8.54
CA LEU A 58 2.63 8.96 -7.42
C LEU A 58 3.77 8.04 -7.86
N SER A 59 3.64 7.41 -9.04
CA SER A 59 4.61 6.49 -9.62
C SER A 59 5.72 7.24 -10.34
N VAL A 60 6.63 7.87 -9.59
CA VAL A 60 7.79 8.58 -10.16
C VAL A 60 9.01 7.69 -10.08
N MET A 61 9.56 7.33 -11.26
CA MET A 61 10.74 6.47 -11.38
C MET A 61 11.93 7.19 -12.02
N GLY A 62 13.12 6.98 -11.42
CA GLY A 62 14.39 7.49 -11.94
C GLY A 62 14.77 8.90 -11.48
N LEU A 63 16.08 9.11 -11.26
CA LEU A 63 16.65 10.40 -10.79
C LEU A 63 16.37 11.56 -11.74
N ALA A 64 16.34 11.31 -13.04
CA ALA A 64 16.09 12.32 -14.05
C ALA A 64 14.63 12.82 -14.06
N GLU A 65 13.67 11.97 -13.64
CA GLU A 65 12.27 12.32 -13.56
C GLU A 65 11.88 12.95 -12.21
N ILE A 66 12.63 12.66 -11.15
CA ILE A 66 12.35 13.14 -9.80
C ILE A 66 12.54 14.67 -9.69
N LEU A 67 13.58 15.24 -10.30
CA LEU A 67 13.91 16.66 -10.15
C LEU A 67 12.81 17.61 -10.62
N PRO A 68 12.24 17.48 -11.85
CA PRO A 68 11.15 18.36 -12.30
C PRO A 68 9.83 18.06 -11.57
N LYS A 69 9.56 16.80 -11.20
CA LYS A 69 8.33 16.37 -10.52
C LYS A 69 8.38 16.53 -8.99
N TYR A 70 9.54 16.82 -8.40
CA TYR A 70 9.70 16.88 -6.93
C TYR A 70 8.76 17.90 -6.26
N ARG A 71 8.59 19.09 -6.88
CA ARG A 71 7.68 20.11 -6.35
C ARG A 71 6.22 19.65 -6.39
N ALA A 72 5.81 19.03 -7.50
CA ALA A 72 4.47 18.48 -7.65
C ALA A 72 4.22 17.34 -6.64
N LEU A 73 5.15 16.39 -6.51
CA LEU A 73 5.06 15.31 -5.53
C LEU A 73 5.00 15.83 -4.10
N LYS A 74 5.79 16.85 -3.77
CA LYS A 74 5.73 17.51 -2.46
C LYS A 74 4.36 18.17 -2.24
N ALA A 75 3.80 18.84 -3.23
CA ALA A 75 2.46 19.43 -3.15
C ALA A 75 1.39 18.35 -2.93
N ARG A 76 1.49 17.21 -3.63
CA ARG A 76 0.58 16.05 -3.43
C ARG A 76 0.68 15.48 -2.01
N VAL A 77 1.87 15.41 -1.41
CA VAL A 77 2.03 15.00 0.00
C VAL A 77 1.23 15.90 0.93
N TYR A 78 1.35 17.22 0.80
CA TYR A 78 0.59 18.18 1.62
C TYR A 78 -0.91 18.11 1.34
N GLN A 79 -1.31 18.02 0.08
CA GLN A 79 -2.71 17.89 -0.32
C GLN A 79 -3.34 16.63 0.30
N MET A 80 -2.64 15.48 0.25
CA MET A 80 -3.16 14.26 0.84
C MET A 80 -3.23 14.33 2.36
N ALA A 81 -2.20 14.85 3.01
CA ALA A 81 -2.23 15.03 4.46
C ALA A 81 -3.40 15.92 4.89
N GLN A 82 -3.64 17.03 4.18
CA GLN A 82 -4.77 17.91 4.45
C GLN A 82 -6.11 17.20 4.21
N ALA A 83 -6.24 16.45 3.11
CA ALA A 83 -7.45 15.69 2.83
C ALA A 83 -7.79 14.66 3.91
N VAL A 84 -6.77 13.98 4.46
CA VAL A 84 -6.94 13.06 5.59
C VAL A 84 -7.41 13.82 6.84
N LEU A 85 -6.78 14.96 7.16
CA LEU A 85 -7.14 15.77 8.33
C LEU A 85 -8.56 16.32 8.23
N ASP A 86 -8.99 16.76 7.04
CA ASP A 86 -10.32 17.31 6.79
C ASP A 86 -11.41 16.22 6.84
N SER A 87 -11.14 15.05 6.26
CA SER A 87 -12.10 13.94 6.24
C SER A 87 -12.23 13.22 7.58
N LYS A 88 -11.25 13.36 8.48
CA LYS A 88 -11.22 12.74 9.82
C LYS A 88 -11.60 11.26 9.78
N PRO A 89 -10.88 10.41 9.04
CA PRO A 89 -11.18 8.98 8.98
C PRO A 89 -10.89 8.31 10.31
N ASP A 90 -11.47 7.14 10.54
CA ASP A 90 -11.14 6.29 11.70
C ASP A 90 -9.73 5.69 11.57
N VAL A 91 -9.27 5.49 10.31
CA VAL A 91 -7.91 4.99 10.03
C VAL A 91 -7.41 5.50 8.67
N LEU A 92 -6.12 5.85 8.63
CA LEU A 92 -5.34 6.03 7.40
C LEU A 92 -4.58 4.74 7.11
N ILE A 93 -4.83 4.12 5.96
CA ILE A 93 -4.10 2.95 5.47
C ILE A 93 -3.27 3.36 4.25
N THR A 94 -1.96 3.26 4.38
CA THR A 94 -1.02 3.51 3.29
C THR A 94 -0.47 2.18 2.79
N ILE A 95 -0.40 1.99 1.48
CA ILE A 95 -0.01 0.73 0.86
C ILE A 95 1.24 0.94 0.00
N ASP A 96 2.33 0.24 0.35
CA ASP A 96 3.61 0.35 -0.34
C ASP A 96 4.09 1.80 -0.49
N SER A 97 4.86 2.14 -1.54
CA SER A 97 5.33 3.51 -1.85
C SER A 97 5.80 4.30 -0.62
N PRO A 98 6.74 3.76 0.19
CA PRO A 98 7.05 4.29 1.51
C PRO A 98 7.57 5.74 1.48
N ASP A 99 8.20 6.16 0.40
CA ASP A 99 8.75 7.53 0.31
C ASP A 99 7.65 8.60 0.20
N PHE A 100 6.50 8.28 -0.38
CA PHE A 100 5.32 9.14 -0.38
C PHE A 100 4.47 8.93 0.88
N CYS A 101 4.10 7.69 1.14
CA CYS A 101 3.16 7.31 2.18
C CYS A 101 3.63 7.72 3.59
N LEU A 102 4.90 7.50 3.92
CA LEU A 102 5.43 7.88 5.24
C LEU A 102 5.54 9.39 5.45
N ARG A 103 5.68 10.17 4.37
CA ARG A 103 5.63 11.64 4.47
C ARG A 103 4.21 12.13 4.76
N VAL A 104 3.20 11.53 4.13
CA VAL A 104 1.78 11.82 4.42
C VAL A 104 1.47 11.45 5.87
N ALA A 105 1.77 10.23 6.30
CA ALA A 105 1.54 9.76 7.66
C ALA A 105 2.22 10.66 8.72
N LYS A 106 3.45 11.12 8.44
CA LYS A 106 4.16 12.07 9.32
C LYS A 106 3.38 13.37 9.51
N LEU A 107 2.84 13.95 8.45
CA LEU A 107 2.07 15.20 8.53
C LEU A 107 0.73 14.97 9.23
N VAL A 108 0.05 13.86 8.96
CA VAL A 108 -1.20 13.48 9.62
C VAL A 108 -0.99 13.32 11.12
N LYS A 109 0.06 12.60 11.55
CA LYS A 109 0.41 12.42 12.98
C LYS A 109 0.84 13.72 13.67
N ALA A 110 1.36 14.68 12.93
CA ALA A 110 1.69 15.99 13.50
C ALA A 110 0.44 16.85 13.79
N GLY A 111 -0.67 16.58 13.13
CA GLY A 111 -1.92 17.35 13.24
C GLY A 111 -3.10 16.58 13.85
N SER A 112 -2.95 15.28 14.18
CA SER A 112 -4.06 14.46 14.67
C SER A 112 -3.59 13.17 15.34
N ASP A 113 -4.54 12.51 16.05
CA ASP A 113 -4.37 11.16 16.61
C ASP A 113 -4.93 10.07 15.69
N ILE A 114 -5.21 10.37 14.42
CA ILE A 114 -5.70 9.39 13.45
C ILE A 114 -4.75 8.20 13.41
N ARG A 115 -5.31 6.99 13.53
CA ARG A 115 -4.55 5.76 13.44
C ARG A 115 -3.95 5.59 12.06
N CYS A 116 -2.63 5.41 11.97
CA CYS A 116 -1.90 5.21 10.73
C CYS A 116 -1.42 3.75 10.62
N VAL A 117 -1.90 3.06 9.61
CA VAL A 117 -1.52 1.68 9.29
C VAL A 117 -0.73 1.68 7.97
N HIS A 118 0.37 0.96 7.93
CA HIS A 118 1.15 0.79 6.70
C HIS A 118 1.10 -0.66 6.26
N TYR A 119 0.59 -0.90 5.07
CA TYR A 119 0.50 -2.22 4.47
C TYR A 119 1.70 -2.44 3.54
N VAL A 120 2.38 -3.52 3.68
CA VAL A 120 3.70 -3.90 3.14
C VAL A 120 4.85 -3.34 4.00
N ALA A 121 5.49 -4.22 4.77
CA ALA A 121 6.68 -3.84 5.54
C ALA A 121 7.81 -3.41 4.60
N PRO A 122 8.53 -2.31 4.88
CA PRO A 122 9.68 -1.95 4.07
C PRO A 122 10.79 -2.98 4.24
N THR A 123 11.58 -3.19 3.18
CA THR A 123 12.67 -4.18 3.12
C THR A 123 13.87 -3.80 4.00
N VAL A 124 13.63 -3.53 5.29
CA VAL A 124 14.66 -3.11 6.25
C VAL A 124 15.68 -4.21 6.55
N TRP A 125 15.32 -5.45 6.31
CA TRP A 125 16.17 -6.62 6.45
C TRP A 125 17.26 -6.70 5.36
N ALA A 126 17.02 -6.12 4.18
CA ALA A 126 17.97 -6.12 3.08
C ALA A 126 18.82 -4.83 3.06
N TRP A 127 18.21 -3.68 3.40
CA TRP A 127 18.88 -2.39 3.36
C TRP A 127 18.12 -1.33 4.18
N ARG A 128 18.83 -0.29 4.64
CA ARG A 128 18.27 0.82 5.43
C ARG A 128 17.55 0.40 6.74
N PRO A 129 18.19 -0.35 7.64
CA PRO A 129 17.58 -0.84 8.88
C PRO A 129 17.01 0.28 9.77
N LYS A 130 17.62 1.49 9.73
CA LYS A 130 17.13 2.67 10.46
C LYS A 130 15.76 3.18 9.97
N ARG A 131 15.23 2.64 8.86
CA ARG A 131 13.90 3.05 8.33
C ARG A 131 12.78 2.62 9.26
N ALA A 132 12.84 1.42 9.84
CA ALA A 132 11.85 0.95 10.81
C ALA A 132 11.70 1.90 12.00
N ALA A 133 12.80 2.31 12.63
CA ALA A 133 12.78 3.25 13.74
C ALA A 133 12.23 4.65 13.36
N LYS A 134 12.44 5.08 12.11
CA LYS A 134 11.82 6.32 11.63
C LYS A 134 10.32 6.18 11.41
N MET A 135 9.87 5.01 10.91
CA MET A 135 8.45 4.71 10.70
C MET A 135 7.69 4.66 12.03
N ALA A 136 8.25 4.05 13.07
CA ALA A 136 7.63 3.90 14.39
C ALA A 136 7.18 5.24 15.01
N ARG A 137 7.68 6.37 14.54
CA ARG A 137 7.26 7.69 15.00
C ARG A 137 5.92 8.15 14.43
N HIS A 138 5.43 7.51 13.35
CA HIS A 138 4.30 7.99 12.58
C HIS A 138 3.34 6.87 12.14
N ILE A 139 3.75 5.61 12.27
CA ILE A 139 2.98 4.42 11.92
C ILE A 139 2.68 3.65 13.21
N ASP A 140 1.41 3.43 13.48
CA ASP A 140 0.95 2.69 14.67
C ASP A 140 1.01 1.18 14.45
N GLN A 141 0.79 0.74 13.21
CA GLN A 141 0.74 -0.69 12.86
C GLN A 141 1.23 -0.94 11.45
N VAL A 142 1.94 -2.05 11.27
CA VAL A 142 2.35 -2.57 9.96
C VAL A 142 1.61 -3.88 9.69
N LEU A 143 1.09 -4.03 8.47
CA LEU A 143 0.57 -5.29 7.95
C LEU A 143 1.66 -5.90 7.06
N ALA A 144 2.26 -6.99 7.52
CA ALA A 144 3.41 -7.63 6.90
C ALA A 144 3.00 -8.75 5.95
N LEU A 145 3.67 -8.85 4.80
CA LEU A 145 3.44 -9.88 3.79
C LEU A 145 4.21 -11.18 4.07
N PHE A 146 5.30 -11.09 4.84
CA PHE A 146 6.17 -12.24 5.11
C PHE A 146 6.28 -12.52 6.61
N PRO A 147 6.35 -13.81 7.02
CA PRO A 147 6.31 -14.20 8.42
C PRO A 147 7.57 -13.79 9.22
N PHE A 148 8.65 -13.43 8.56
CA PHE A 148 9.89 -12.98 9.21
C PHE A 148 9.94 -11.47 9.48
N GLU A 149 9.00 -10.68 8.94
CA GLU A 149 8.99 -9.21 9.04
C GLU A 149 8.51 -8.70 10.41
N PRO A 150 7.48 -9.30 11.06
CA PRO A 150 6.95 -8.80 12.31
C PRO A 150 8.00 -8.58 13.41
N PRO A 151 8.94 -9.51 13.69
CA PRO A 151 9.95 -9.27 14.71
C PRO A 151 10.81 -8.02 14.47
N LEU A 152 11.10 -7.72 13.20
CA LEU A 152 11.91 -6.54 12.82
C LEU A 152 11.16 -5.23 13.07
N MET A 153 9.86 -5.20 12.78
CA MET A 153 9.00 -4.04 12.99
C MET A 153 8.70 -3.84 14.47
N GLN A 154 8.46 -4.92 15.21
CA GLN A 154 8.19 -4.91 16.65
C GLN A 154 9.43 -4.46 17.43
N ALA A 155 10.64 -4.87 17.03
CA ALA A 155 11.89 -4.38 17.60
C ALA A 155 12.08 -2.86 17.44
N ALA A 156 11.45 -2.25 16.44
CA ALA A 156 11.43 -0.80 16.25
C ALA A 156 10.30 -0.09 17.03
N GLY A 157 9.47 -0.82 17.78
CA GLY A 157 8.39 -0.27 18.62
C GLY A 157 7.03 -0.15 17.91
N MET A 158 6.82 -0.78 16.75
CA MET A 158 5.54 -0.79 16.04
C MET A 158 4.77 -2.09 16.31
N ARG A 159 3.45 -2.02 16.37
CA ARG A 159 2.64 -3.23 16.17
C ARG A 159 2.86 -3.74 14.74
N CYS A 160 3.05 -5.03 14.58
CA CYS A 160 3.16 -5.65 13.26
C CYS A 160 2.47 -7.01 13.27
N ASP A 161 1.57 -7.20 12.31
CA ASP A 161 0.82 -8.43 12.15
C ASP A 161 1.14 -9.02 10.77
N PHE A 162 1.44 -10.31 10.73
CA PHE A 162 1.58 -11.06 9.49
C PHE A 162 0.20 -11.34 8.90
N VAL A 163 -0.07 -10.85 7.71
CA VAL A 163 -1.37 -10.97 7.02
C VAL A 163 -1.32 -11.89 5.79
N GLY A 164 -0.13 -12.36 5.42
CA GLY A 164 0.09 -13.20 4.24
C GLY A 164 0.25 -12.38 2.95
N HIS A 165 0.75 -13.04 1.92
CA HIS A 165 0.92 -12.46 0.59
C HIS A 165 -0.24 -12.88 -0.31
N PRO A 166 -0.90 -11.94 -1.02
CA PRO A 166 -2.10 -12.23 -1.81
C PRO A 166 -1.86 -13.19 -2.98
N VAL A 167 -0.61 -13.41 -3.36
CA VAL A 167 -0.25 -14.39 -4.41
C VAL A 167 -0.78 -15.80 -4.12
N VAL A 168 -1.03 -16.13 -2.86
CA VAL A 168 -1.57 -17.46 -2.47
C VAL A 168 -3.02 -17.66 -2.93
N THR A 169 -3.72 -16.59 -3.27
CA THR A 169 -5.08 -16.61 -3.80
C THR A 169 -5.13 -16.42 -5.32
N ASP A 170 -3.99 -16.13 -5.95
CA ASP A 170 -3.93 -15.99 -7.40
C ASP A 170 -4.17 -17.36 -8.07
N PRO A 171 -4.87 -17.40 -9.19
CA PRO A 171 -5.09 -18.64 -9.93
C PRO A 171 -3.75 -19.23 -10.38
N ILE A 172 -3.59 -20.52 -10.19
CA ILE A 172 -2.43 -21.26 -10.69
C ILE A 172 -2.72 -21.67 -12.13
N ALA A 173 -1.76 -21.48 -13.03
CA ALA A 173 -1.87 -21.93 -14.41
C ALA A 173 -2.23 -23.43 -14.47
N CYS A 174 -3.23 -23.77 -15.25
CA CYS A 174 -3.65 -25.17 -15.39
C CYS A 174 -2.65 -25.96 -16.26
N PRO A 175 -2.62 -27.30 -16.16
CA PRO A 175 -1.72 -28.13 -16.97
C PRO A 175 -1.87 -27.92 -18.49
N VAL A 176 -3.06 -27.57 -18.98
CA VAL A 176 -3.31 -27.27 -20.39
C VAL A 176 -2.60 -26.00 -20.84
N GLU A 177 -2.56 -24.98 -20.00
CA GLU A 177 -1.86 -23.71 -20.29
C GLU A 177 -0.34 -23.91 -20.27
N THR A 178 0.15 -24.77 -19.38
CA THR A 178 1.58 -25.09 -19.29
C THR A 178 2.04 -26.11 -20.33
N ALA A 179 1.14 -26.97 -20.84
CA ALA A 179 1.41 -27.97 -21.88
C ALA A 179 1.52 -27.36 -23.30
N ALA A 180 1.28 -26.07 -23.46
CA ALA A 180 1.45 -25.39 -24.77
C ALA A 180 2.92 -25.39 -25.25
N TRP A 181 3.88 -25.74 -24.38
CA TRP A 181 5.28 -25.92 -24.73
C TRP A 181 5.58 -27.41 -24.92
N ASP A 182 5.78 -27.82 -26.17
CA ASP A 182 6.18 -29.17 -26.58
C ASP A 182 7.55 -29.22 -27.32
N GLY A 183 8.32 -28.14 -27.21
CA GLY A 183 9.62 -28.00 -27.88
C GLY A 183 10.75 -28.74 -27.16
N ASP A 184 11.69 -29.33 -27.94
CA ASP A 184 12.88 -30.03 -27.43
C ASP A 184 14.00 -29.09 -26.94
N GLY A 185 13.82 -27.76 -27.04
CA GLY A 185 14.81 -26.75 -26.66
C GLY A 185 14.72 -26.30 -25.21
N PRO A 186 15.66 -25.48 -24.73
CA PRO A 186 15.59 -24.89 -23.39
C PRO A 186 14.39 -23.94 -23.28
N LEU A 187 13.60 -24.10 -22.21
CA LEU A 187 12.50 -23.19 -21.86
C LEU A 187 13.06 -21.94 -21.19
N VAL A 188 12.81 -20.77 -21.77
CA VAL A 188 13.16 -19.48 -21.17
C VAL A 188 11.88 -18.75 -20.77
N MET A 189 11.68 -18.60 -19.48
CA MET A 189 10.56 -17.83 -18.94
C MET A 189 10.97 -16.36 -18.76
N LEU A 190 10.24 -15.45 -19.39
CA LEU A 190 10.40 -14.01 -19.19
C LEU A 190 9.39 -13.54 -18.14
N LEU A 191 9.88 -12.99 -17.06
CA LEU A 191 9.06 -12.40 -15.98
C LEU A 191 9.23 -10.88 -16.01
N PRO A 192 8.44 -10.16 -16.82
CA PRO A 192 8.49 -8.71 -16.82
C PRO A 192 8.03 -8.18 -15.47
N GLY A 193 8.71 -7.15 -14.97
CA GLY A 193 8.29 -6.45 -13.77
C GLY A 193 6.98 -5.67 -14.00
N SER A 194 6.41 -5.15 -12.92
CA SER A 194 5.23 -4.28 -12.98
C SER A 194 5.54 -2.83 -13.40
N ARG A 195 6.78 -2.56 -13.79
CA ARG A 195 7.33 -1.22 -14.08
C ARG A 195 8.12 -1.25 -15.37
#